data_07e4fcba8179ccab618604a8fc37d735
#
_entry.id   07e4fcba8179ccab618604a8fc37d735
#
_cell.length_a   1.000
_cell.length_b   1.000
_cell.length_c   1.000
_cell.angle_alpha   90.00
_cell.angle_beta   90.00
_cell.angle_gamma   90.00
#
_symmetry.space_group_name_H-M   'P 1'
#
loop_
_entity.id
_entity.type
_entity.pdbx_description
1 polymer ?
#
loop_
_entity_poly.entity_id
_entity_poly.type
_entity_poly.pdbx_seq_one_letter_code
_entity_poly.pdbx_strand_id
1 'polypeptide(L)'
;FQKGALMEQFGLRTRIIMGDGLDSLTAGMKKAFVVTDSFMAQSGKVSYVTDKLNRAGVEWQVFSDIAGEPDIGMVTAGTAKITEFDPDTVICLGGGAAIDAAKAIVFIAKKTGNANKNIEFVAIPTTSGTGSEVSRFAVITDKTKGIKYPLIDDSLLPDVAVLDAQLVMSAPPSVTADTGIDVFTHAVEAFVSTGRNDFSDACAEKAIKLVNHYLMAAYKNPNDAK
;
A
#
# COMPACT_ATOMS: atom_id res chain seq x y z
N PHE A 1 -17.73 -24.24 -33.18
CA PHE A 1 -17.28 -24.19 -31.77
C PHE A 1 -17.79 -22.88 -31.16
N GLN A 2 -18.92 -22.90 -30.46
CA GLN A 2 -19.35 -21.81 -29.57
C GLN A 2 -18.31 -21.73 -28.45
N LYS A 3 -17.45 -20.70 -28.47
CA LYS A 3 -16.75 -20.28 -27.25
C LYS A 3 -17.85 -19.85 -26.26
N GLY A 4 -18.03 -20.64 -25.20
CA GLY A 4 -18.89 -20.23 -24.10
C GLY A 4 -18.45 -18.82 -23.65
N ALA A 5 -19.40 -17.90 -23.46
CA ALA A 5 -19.10 -16.57 -22.97
C ALA A 5 -18.31 -16.72 -21.67
N LEU A 6 -17.02 -16.37 -21.70
CA LEU A 6 -16.21 -16.27 -20.50
C LEU A 6 -16.86 -15.18 -19.64
N MET A 7 -17.29 -15.54 -18.43
CA MET A 7 -17.78 -14.56 -17.48
C MET A 7 -16.59 -13.70 -17.04
N GLU A 8 -16.58 -12.44 -17.45
CA GLU A 8 -15.60 -11.45 -17.00
C GLU A 8 -16.14 -10.78 -15.75
N GLN A 9 -15.30 -10.71 -14.71
CA GLN A 9 -15.63 -10.03 -13.47
C GLN A 9 -14.59 -8.97 -13.18
N PHE A 10 -15.05 -7.75 -12.96
CA PHE A 10 -14.24 -6.66 -12.42
C PHE A 10 -14.76 -6.28 -11.03
N GLY A 11 -13.85 -6.05 -10.08
CA GLY A 11 -14.24 -5.60 -8.73
C GLY A 11 -13.08 -4.91 -8.04
N LEU A 12 -13.36 -3.75 -7.47
CA LEU A 12 -12.46 -3.05 -6.54
C LEU A 12 -12.97 -3.28 -5.12
N ARG A 13 -12.29 -4.15 -4.36
CA ARG A 13 -12.71 -4.49 -2.99
C ARG A 13 -12.22 -3.47 -1.96
N THR A 14 -11.06 -2.86 -2.20
CA THR A 14 -10.50 -1.83 -1.34
C THR A 14 -11.34 -0.56 -1.40
N ARG A 15 -11.79 -0.08 -0.25
CA ARG A 15 -12.46 1.23 -0.13
C ARG A 15 -11.41 2.34 -0.26
N ILE A 16 -11.60 3.26 -1.20
CA ILE A 16 -10.68 4.38 -1.43
C ILE A 16 -11.23 5.64 -0.76
N ILE A 17 -10.41 6.29 0.05
CA ILE A 17 -10.66 7.59 0.66
C ILE A 17 -9.64 8.56 0.08
N MET A 18 -10.10 9.66 -0.51
CA MET A 18 -9.25 10.69 -1.10
C MET A 18 -9.08 11.87 -0.15
N GLY A 19 -7.85 12.33 -0.01
CA GLY A 19 -7.47 13.39 0.92
C GLY A 19 -7.18 12.89 2.33
N ASP A 20 -7.12 13.80 3.30
CA ASP A 20 -6.87 13.49 4.72
C ASP A 20 -8.10 12.87 5.38
N GLY A 21 -8.33 11.60 5.12
CA GLY A 21 -9.51 10.87 5.59
C GLY A 21 -9.28 9.93 6.76
N LEU A 22 -8.06 9.85 7.30
CA LEU A 22 -7.74 8.90 8.39
C LEU A 22 -8.53 9.17 9.67
N ASP A 23 -8.80 10.43 10.01
CA ASP A 23 -9.59 10.77 11.20
C ASP A 23 -10.99 10.14 11.20
N SER A 24 -11.58 9.95 10.00
CA SER A 24 -12.89 9.30 9.87
C SER A 24 -12.88 7.80 10.18
N LEU A 25 -11.71 7.19 10.18
CA LEU A 25 -11.51 5.75 10.44
C LEU A 25 -11.20 5.49 11.91
N THR A 26 -10.57 6.44 12.61
CA THR A 26 -10.09 6.22 13.99
C THR A 26 -11.21 6.00 15.01
N ALA A 27 -12.43 6.47 14.74
CA ALA A 27 -13.56 6.37 15.67
C ALA A 27 -13.96 4.92 16.05
N GLY A 28 -13.61 3.92 15.25
CA GLY A 28 -13.88 2.51 15.52
C GLY A 28 -12.70 1.71 16.06
N MET A 29 -11.51 2.31 16.05
CA MET A 29 -10.26 1.63 16.41
C MET A 29 -10.05 1.63 17.93
N LYS A 30 -9.51 0.54 18.45
CA LYS A 30 -9.07 0.43 19.87
C LYS A 30 -7.57 0.27 19.96
N LYS A 31 -7.00 -0.60 19.12
CA LYS A 31 -5.57 -0.90 19.09
C LYS A 31 -5.06 -0.91 17.66
N ALA A 32 -4.21 0.06 17.30
CA ALA A 32 -3.66 0.21 15.96
C ALA A 32 -2.17 -0.18 15.92
N PHE A 33 -1.82 -1.11 15.03
CA PHE A 33 -0.42 -1.45 14.73
C PHE A 33 0.02 -0.69 13.49
N VAL A 34 0.93 0.26 13.66
CA VAL A 34 1.40 1.13 12.59
C VAL A 34 2.67 0.54 11.97
N VAL A 35 2.60 0.16 10.70
CA VAL A 35 3.74 -0.33 9.92
C VAL A 35 4.24 0.80 9.03
N THR A 36 5.53 1.10 9.10
CA THR A 36 6.14 2.17 8.30
C THR A 36 7.60 1.84 7.98
N ASP A 37 8.20 2.57 7.06
CA ASP A 37 9.64 2.44 6.82
C ASP A 37 10.48 3.31 7.79
N SER A 38 11.76 3.00 7.85
CA SER A 38 12.69 3.69 8.76
C SER A 38 12.83 5.19 8.45
N PHE A 39 12.67 5.62 7.19
CA PHE A 39 12.72 7.03 6.81
C PHE A 39 11.51 7.79 7.34
N MET A 40 10.30 7.24 7.19
CA MET A 40 9.09 7.86 7.71
C MET A 40 9.11 8.01 9.23
N ALA A 41 9.66 7.00 9.93
CA ALA A 41 9.83 7.05 11.38
C ALA A 41 10.85 8.09 11.81
N GLN A 42 12.06 8.09 11.23
CA GLN A 42 13.17 8.99 11.60
C GLN A 42 12.90 10.46 11.22
N SER A 43 12.19 10.69 10.11
CA SER A 43 11.82 12.04 9.68
C SER A 43 10.66 12.64 10.48
N GLY A 44 10.05 11.86 11.38
CA GLY A 44 8.88 12.29 12.16
C GLY A 44 7.56 12.27 11.37
N LYS A 45 7.56 11.87 10.11
CA LYS A 45 6.35 11.86 9.27
C LYS A 45 5.31 10.84 9.72
N VAL A 46 5.71 9.85 10.50
CA VAL A 46 4.80 8.90 11.13
C VAL A 46 3.77 9.61 12.04
N SER A 47 4.05 10.85 12.48
CA SER A 47 3.11 11.68 13.26
C SER A 47 1.80 11.96 12.52
N TYR A 48 1.80 11.92 11.18
CA TYR A 48 0.56 11.98 10.40
C TYR A 48 -0.48 10.94 10.87
N VAL A 49 -0.03 9.77 11.28
CA VAL A 49 -0.87 8.70 11.81
C VAL A 49 -0.99 8.79 13.33
N THR A 50 0.15 8.84 14.04
CA THR A 50 0.16 8.70 15.51
C THR A 50 -0.53 9.86 16.23
N ASP A 51 -0.49 11.09 15.69
CA ASP A 51 -1.20 12.22 16.28
C ASP A 51 -2.72 12.07 16.18
N LYS A 52 -3.21 11.46 15.08
CA LYS A 52 -4.64 11.17 14.91
C LYS A 52 -5.10 10.07 15.86
N LEU A 53 -4.29 9.01 16.01
CA LEU A 53 -4.56 7.92 16.97
C LEU A 53 -4.57 8.46 18.41
N ASN A 54 -3.61 9.33 18.77
CA ASN A 54 -3.57 9.97 20.09
C ASN A 54 -4.82 10.81 20.36
N ARG A 55 -5.25 11.63 19.37
CA ARG A 55 -6.48 12.45 19.51
C ARG A 55 -7.72 11.59 19.69
N ALA A 56 -7.76 10.42 19.05
CA ALA A 56 -8.87 9.48 19.15
C ALA A 56 -8.82 8.58 20.39
N GLY A 57 -7.74 8.64 21.19
CA GLY A 57 -7.56 7.77 22.36
C GLY A 57 -7.30 6.30 22.01
N VAL A 58 -6.79 6.03 20.79
CA VAL A 58 -6.45 4.69 20.31
C VAL A 58 -5.10 4.28 20.87
N GLU A 59 -4.99 3.07 21.43
CA GLU A 59 -3.70 2.47 21.79
C GLU A 59 -2.94 2.09 20.52
N TRP A 60 -1.65 2.41 20.42
CA TRP A 60 -0.89 2.11 19.21
C TRP A 60 0.55 1.70 19.47
N GLN A 61 1.09 0.93 18.53
CA GLN A 61 2.51 0.55 18.46
C GLN A 61 3.01 0.74 17.04
N VAL A 62 4.25 1.26 16.88
CA VAL A 62 4.91 1.42 15.57
C VAL A 62 5.92 0.30 15.35
N PHE A 63 5.88 -0.27 14.16
CA PHE A 63 6.92 -1.13 13.59
C PHE A 63 7.56 -0.42 12.40
N SER A 64 8.82 -0.04 12.52
CA SER A 64 9.54 0.79 11.52
C SER A 64 10.81 0.13 10.98
N ASP A 65 11.02 -1.15 11.26
CA ASP A 65 12.23 -1.88 10.87
C ASP A 65 12.21 -2.32 9.38
N ILE A 66 11.54 -1.54 8.51
CA ILE A 66 11.50 -1.77 7.08
C ILE A 66 12.50 -0.83 6.41
N ALA A 67 13.52 -1.42 5.81
CA ALA A 67 14.58 -0.69 5.10
C ALA A 67 14.78 -1.29 3.70
N GLY A 68 14.41 -0.52 2.67
CA GLY A 68 14.47 -0.96 1.28
C GLY A 68 13.45 -2.05 0.94
N GLU A 69 13.83 -3.03 0.15
CA GLU A 69 12.94 -4.13 -0.25
C GLU A 69 12.61 -5.03 0.95
N PRO A 70 11.32 -5.36 1.18
CA PRO A 70 10.93 -6.20 2.29
C PRO A 70 11.49 -7.61 2.14
N ASP A 71 12.05 -8.13 3.21
CA ASP A 71 12.60 -9.48 3.28
C ASP A 71 11.91 -10.36 4.32
N ILE A 72 12.23 -11.66 4.27
CA ILE A 72 11.67 -12.66 5.20
C ILE A 72 11.96 -12.29 6.66
N GLY A 73 13.15 -11.73 6.96
CA GLY A 73 13.52 -11.35 8.33
C GLY A 73 12.65 -10.22 8.87
N MET A 74 12.45 -9.17 8.06
CA MET A 74 11.57 -8.03 8.40
C MET A 74 10.12 -8.49 8.63
N VAL A 75 9.61 -9.35 7.74
CA VAL A 75 8.25 -9.90 7.86
C VAL A 75 8.12 -10.76 9.10
N THR A 76 9.11 -11.60 9.41
CA THR A 76 9.12 -12.44 10.63
C THR A 76 9.11 -11.58 11.89
N ALA A 77 9.97 -10.56 11.95
CA ALA A 77 10.02 -9.63 13.09
C ALA A 77 8.69 -8.88 13.28
N GLY A 78 8.12 -8.35 12.19
CA GLY A 78 6.83 -7.68 12.23
C GLY A 78 5.69 -8.63 12.65
N THR A 79 5.72 -9.89 12.18
CA THR A 79 4.73 -10.90 12.57
C THR A 79 4.79 -11.22 14.07
N ALA A 80 5.97 -11.30 14.65
CA ALA A 80 6.11 -11.51 16.09
C ALA A 80 5.52 -10.32 16.89
N LYS A 81 5.82 -9.10 16.45
CA LYS A 81 5.34 -7.87 17.10
C LYS A 81 3.83 -7.68 17.01
N ILE A 82 3.22 -7.90 15.85
CA ILE A 82 1.77 -7.79 15.69
C ILE A 82 1.04 -8.85 16.51
N THR A 83 1.61 -10.06 16.62
CA THR A 83 1.05 -11.15 17.44
C THR A 83 1.07 -10.80 18.94
N GLU A 84 2.16 -10.21 19.44
CA GLU A 84 2.28 -9.76 20.81
C GLU A 84 1.32 -8.62 21.14
N PHE A 85 1.19 -7.66 20.23
CA PHE A 85 0.35 -6.47 20.41
C PHE A 85 -1.14 -6.76 20.26
N ASP A 86 -1.52 -7.73 19.40
CA ASP A 86 -2.89 -8.15 19.07
C ASP A 86 -3.83 -6.96 18.74
N PRO A 87 -3.59 -6.25 17.62
CA PRO A 87 -4.39 -5.10 17.23
C PRO A 87 -5.72 -5.49 16.59
N ASP A 88 -6.68 -4.56 16.57
CA ASP A 88 -7.87 -4.65 15.73
C ASP A 88 -7.67 -3.98 14.34
N THR A 89 -6.69 -3.10 14.24
CA THR A 89 -6.40 -2.38 13.00
C THR A 89 -4.89 -2.35 12.72
N VAL A 90 -4.52 -2.54 11.46
CA VAL A 90 -3.16 -2.28 10.96
C VAL A 90 -3.21 -1.10 10.02
N ILE A 91 -2.35 -0.11 10.27
CA ILE A 91 -2.19 1.06 9.40
C ILE A 91 -0.79 1.04 8.83
N CYS A 92 -0.66 0.94 7.50
CA CYS A 92 0.62 1.10 6.83
C CYS A 92 0.75 2.50 6.26
N LEU A 93 1.81 3.22 6.65
CA LEU A 93 2.20 4.51 6.07
C LEU A 93 3.55 4.34 5.38
N GLY A 94 3.59 4.39 4.05
CA GLY A 94 4.86 4.26 3.32
C GLY A 94 4.69 3.97 1.83
N GLY A 95 5.80 3.75 1.15
CA GLY A 95 5.81 3.35 -0.26
C GLY A 95 5.43 1.87 -0.45
N GLY A 96 5.49 1.40 -1.69
CA GLY A 96 5.12 0.03 -2.06
C GLY A 96 5.82 -1.05 -1.21
N ALA A 97 7.11 -0.88 -0.91
CA ALA A 97 7.88 -1.81 -0.08
C ALA A 97 7.30 -1.94 1.35
N ALA A 98 6.94 -0.82 1.98
CA ALA A 98 6.32 -0.83 3.31
C ALA A 98 4.93 -1.49 3.27
N ILE A 99 4.13 -1.20 2.23
CA ILE A 99 2.80 -1.79 2.06
C ILE A 99 2.91 -3.30 1.83
N ASP A 100 3.85 -3.76 1.00
CA ASP A 100 4.09 -5.18 0.76
C ASP A 100 4.54 -5.92 2.03
N ALA A 101 5.43 -5.29 2.83
CA ALA A 101 5.80 -5.84 4.13
C ALA A 101 4.59 -5.95 5.06
N ALA A 102 3.78 -4.89 5.18
CA ALA A 102 2.59 -4.88 6.01
C ALA A 102 1.58 -5.96 5.59
N LYS A 103 1.34 -6.12 4.28
CA LYS A 103 0.51 -7.20 3.73
C LYS A 103 1.00 -8.57 4.16
N ALA A 104 2.29 -8.84 3.99
CA ALA A 104 2.89 -10.12 4.35
C ALA A 104 2.81 -10.38 5.87
N ILE A 105 3.07 -9.36 6.71
CA ILE A 105 2.96 -9.44 8.17
C ILE A 105 1.52 -9.81 8.57
N VAL A 106 0.53 -9.07 8.08
CA VAL A 106 -0.90 -9.33 8.38
C VAL A 106 -1.33 -10.70 7.88
N PHE A 107 -0.94 -11.06 6.67
CA PHE A 107 -1.26 -12.34 6.06
C PHE A 107 -0.75 -13.52 6.88
N ILE A 108 0.53 -13.50 7.25
CA ILE A 108 1.15 -14.57 8.04
C ILE A 108 0.52 -14.64 9.44
N ALA A 109 0.34 -13.50 10.10
CA ALA A 109 -0.27 -13.46 11.43
C ALA A 109 -1.69 -14.06 11.45
N LYS A 110 -2.52 -13.72 10.43
CA LYS A 110 -3.85 -14.33 10.27
C LYS A 110 -3.80 -15.82 9.93
N LYS A 111 -2.89 -16.25 9.04
CA LYS A 111 -2.76 -17.65 8.60
C LYS A 111 -2.24 -18.58 9.70
N THR A 112 -1.35 -18.10 10.56
CA THR A 112 -0.82 -18.89 11.69
C THR A 112 -1.79 -18.94 12.88
N GLY A 113 -2.89 -18.20 12.83
CA GLY A 113 -3.88 -18.14 13.91
C GLY A 113 -3.40 -17.38 15.15
N ASN A 114 -2.30 -16.64 15.02
CA ASN A 114 -1.66 -15.91 16.11
C ASN A 114 -2.13 -14.46 16.25
N ALA A 115 -3.07 -14.02 15.42
CA ALA A 115 -3.65 -12.69 15.46
C ALA A 115 -5.16 -12.72 15.20
N ASN A 116 -5.84 -11.65 15.58
CA ASN A 116 -7.26 -11.46 15.32
C ASN A 116 -7.55 -11.65 13.80
N LYS A 117 -8.48 -12.52 13.47
CA LYS A 117 -8.86 -12.78 12.07
C LYS A 117 -9.56 -11.58 11.41
N ASN A 118 -10.10 -10.68 12.20
CA ASN A 118 -10.88 -9.51 11.76
C ASN A 118 -10.06 -8.20 11.81
N ILE A 119 -8.73 -8.27 11.70
CA ILE A 119 -7.90 -7.07 11.59
C ILE A 119 -8.31 -6.29 10.35
N GLU A 120 -8.71 -5.03 10.51
CA GLU A 120 -8.88 -4.09 9.40
C GLU A 120 -7.49 -3.61 8.93
N PHE A 121 -7.23 -3.64 7.64
CA PHE A 121 -5.97 -3.20 7.07
C PHE A 121 -6.15 -1.91 6.25
N VAL A 122 -5.53 -0.83 6.73
CA VAL A 122 -5.53 0.50 6.11
C VAL A 122 -4.15 0.76 5.48
N ALA A 123 -4.09 1.02 4.19
CA ALA A 123 -2.87 1.39 3.47
C ALA A 123 -2.88 2.87 3.11
N ILE A 124 -1.79 3.57 3.43
CA ILE A 124 -1.60 5.00 3.16
C ILE A 124 -0.30 5.16 2.37
N PRO A 125 -0.36 5.21 1.03
CA PRO A 125 0.83 5.32 0.20
C PRO A 125 1.48 6.70 0.32
N THR A 126 2.82 6.73 0.35
CA THR A 126 3.63 7.94 0.32
C THR A 126 4.38 8.11 -1.01
N THR A 127 4.11 7.24 -1.97
CA THR A 127 4.60 7.28 -3.34
C THR A 127 3.45 7.03 -4.31
N SER A 128 3.48 7.67 -5.48
CA SER A 128 2.50 7.46 -6.55
C SER A 128 3.12 6.57 -7.63
N GLY A 129 2.98 5.26 -7.49
CA GLY A 129 3.65 4.32 -8.41
C GLY A 129 3.03 2.94 -8.36
N THR A 130 3.40 2.16 -7.38
CA THR A 130 3.19 0.72 -7.32
C THR A 130 1.73 0.26 -7.31
N GLY A 131 0.79 1.09 -6.82
CA GLY A 131 -0.60 0.68 -6.61
C GLY A 131 -0.77 -0.45 -5.60
N SER A 132 0.25 -0.68 -4.74
CA SER A 132 0.20 -1.77 -3.76
C SER A 132 -0.99 -1.64 -2.81
N GLU A 133 -1.46 -0.43 -2.54
CA GLU A 133 -2.61 -0.15 -1.68
C GLU A 133 -3.95 -0.69 -2.21
N VAL A 134 -4.02 -1.07 -3.47
CA VAL A 134 -5.22 -1.63 -4.11
C VAL A 134 -5.00 -2.98 -4.79
N SER A 135 -3.83 -3.60 -4.58
CA SER A 135 -3.48 -4.87 -5.21
C SER A 135 -3.44 -6.03 -4.22
N ARG A 136 -3.66 -7.25 -4.73
CA ARG A 136 -3.56 -8.52 -3.97
C ARG A 136 -2.17 -9.16 -4.03
N PHE A 137 -1.18 -8.38 -4.42
CA PHE A 137 0.21 -8.82 -4.57
C PHE A 137 1.07 -8.22 -3.45
N ALA A 138 2.07 -8.97 -3.00
CA ALA A 138 3.18 -8.47 -2.20
C ALA A 138 4.45 -9.19 -2.61
N VAL A 139 5.55 -8.47 -2.80
CA VAL A 139 6.83 -9.04 -3.21
C VAL A 139 7.78 -9.08 -2.02
N ILE A 140 8.20 -10.27 -1.61
CA ILE A 140 9.11 -10.48 -0.48
C ILE A 140 10.40 -11.12 -0.95
N THR A 141 11.52 -10.57 -0.52
CA THR A 141 12.85 -11.02 -0.91
C THR A 141 13.40 -12.06 0.08
N ASP A 142 13.85 -13.20 -0.43
CA ASP A 142 14.71 -14.11 0.31
C ASP A 142 16.18 -13.74 0.03
N LYS A 143 16.77 -12.96 0.92
CA LYS A 143 18.16 -12.51 0.78
C LYS A 143 19.17 -13.66 0.81
N THR A 144 18.81 -14.80 1.42
CA THR A 144 19.72 -15.96 1.49
C THR A 144 19.85 -16.67 0.14
N LYS A 145 18.79 -16.63 -0.64
CA LYS A 145 18.73 -17.24 -1.97
C LYS A 145 18.85 -16.23 -3.10
N GLY A 146 18.74 -14.93 -2.82
CA GLY A 146 18.68 -13.88 -3.85
C GLY A 146 17.43 -13.94 -4.73
N ILE A 147 16.30 -14.44 -4.18
CA ILE A 147 15.06 -14.65 -4.94
C ILE A 147 13.96 -13.76 -4.40
N LYS A 148 13.17 -13.17 -5.30
CA LYS A 148 11.94 -12.45 -4.99
C LYS A 148 10.73 -13.38 -5.14
N TYR A 149 9.93 -13.49 -4.08
CA TYR A 149 8.72 -14.29 -4.07
C TYR A 149 7.50 -13.37 -4.15
N PRO A 150 6.71 -13.43 -5.24
CA PRO A 150 5.42 -12.79 -5.27
C PRO A 150 4.42 -13.61 -4.43
N LEU A 151 3.88 -13.00 -3.39
CA LEU A 151 2.72 -13.50 -2.68
C LEU A 151 1.47 -13.02 -3.42
N ILE A 152 0.54 -13.93 -3.70
CA ILE A 152 -0.69 -13.63 -4.44
C ILE A 152 -1.85 -14.27 -3.70
N ASP A 153 -2.67 -13.47 -3.02
CA ASP A 153 -3.85 -13.94 -2.29
C ASP A 153 -4.83 -12.76 -2.10
N ASP A 154 -6.12 -13.02 -2.20
CA ASP A 154 -7.14 -11.99 -2.02
C ASP A 154 -7.13 -11.39 -0.60
N SER A 155 -6.63 -12.11 0.39
CA SER A 155 -6.48 -11.62 1.76
C SER A 155 -5.30 -10.65 1.97
N LEU A 156 -4.48 -10.42 0.94
CA LEU A 156 -3.46 -9.37 0.92
C LEU A 156 -4.01 -8.00 0.53
N LEU A 157 -5.24 -7.94 -0.01
CA LEU A 157 -5.88 -6.68 -0.34
C LEU A 157 -6.10 -5.85 0.94
N PRO A 158 -5.65 -4.59 0.99
CA PRO A 158 -6.09 -3.68 2.03
C PRO A 158 -7.61 -3.48 2.02
N ASP A 159 -8.21 -3.34 3.19
CA ASP A 159 -9.64 -3.03 3.33
C ASP A 159 -9.90 -1.57 2.94
N VAL A 160 -8.95 -0.68 3.26
CA VAL A 160 -9.03 0.75 2.98
C VAL A 160 -7.69 1.26 2.43
N ALA A 161 -7.77 2.11 1.41
CA ALA A 161 -6.66 2.93 0.93
C ALA A 161 -6.96 4.41 1.17
N VAL A 162 -6.07 5.13 1.86
CA VAL A 162 -6.17 6.59 2.06
C VAL A 162 -5.16 7.27 1.14
N LEU A 163 -5.64 7.98 0.13
CA LEU A 163 -4.84 8.64 -0.89
C LEU A 163 -4.77 10.14 -0.60
N ASP A 164 -3.75 10.56 0.14
CA ASP A 164 -3.49 11.96 0.46
C ASP A 164 -2.31 12.49 -0.37
N ALA A 165 -2.60 13.42 -1.29
CA ALA A 165 -1.60 14.02 -2.16
C ALA A 165 -0.46 14.71 -1.37
N GLN A 166 -0.73 15.24 -0.18
CA GLN A 166 0.29 15.90 0.64
C GLN A 166 1.40 14.95 1.07
N LEU A 167 1.11 13.66 1.23
CA LEU A 167 2.10 12.66 1.64
C LEU A 167 3.08 12.35 0.51
N VAL A 168 2.64 12.37 -0.75
CA VAL A 168 3.50 12.09 -1.90
C VAL A 168 4.34 13.31 -2.33
N MET A 169 3.90 14.54 -2.02
CA MET A 169 4.65 15.77 -2.30
C MET A 169 6.01 15.82 -1.59
N SER A 170 6.19 15.05 -0.54
CA SER A 170 7.45 14.96 0.18
C SER A 170 8.49 14.02 -0.44
N ALA A 171 8.13 13.34 -1.53
CA ALA A 171 9.04 12.44 -2.23
C ALA A 171 10.14 13.23 -2.96
N PRO A 172 11.40 12.75 -2.96
CA PRO A 172 12.45 13.34 -3.79
C PRO A 172 12.07 13.30 -5.28
N PRO A 173 12.53 14.27 -6.10
CA PRO A 173 12.22 14.29 -7.53
C PRO A 173 12.59 13.00 -8.27
N SER A 174 13.70 12.33 -7.88
CA SER A 174 14.06 11.03 -8.45
C SER A 174 13.00 9.96 -8.18
N VAL A 175 12.46 9.90 -6.96
CA VAL A 175 11.38 8.97 -6.61
C VAL A 175 10.11 9.30 -7.39
N THR A 176 9.77 10.58 -7.54
CA THR A 176 8.62 11.01 -8.37
C THR A 176 8.78 10.56 -9.82
N ALA A 177 9.98 10.70 -10.40
CA ALA A 177 10.25 10.24 -11.76
C ALA A 177 10.13 8.72 -11.89
N ASP A 178 10.82 7.97 -11.01
CA ASP A 178 10.85 6.51 -11.06
C ASP A 178 9.45 5.92 -10.86
N THR A 179 8.72 6.39 -9.85
CA THR A 179 7.36 5.91 -9.58
C THR A 179 6.35 6.36 -10.64
N GLY A 180 6.52 7.53 -11.24
CA GLY A 180 5.68 7.99 -12.34
C GLY A 180 5.87 7.16 -13.61
N ILE A 181 7.10 6.76 -13.92
CA ILE A 181 7.38 5.82 -15.02
C ILE A 181 6.84 4.41 -14.69
N ASP A 182 6.91 4.00 -13.44
CA ASP A 182 6.31 2.74 -12.98
C ASP A 182 4.79 2.71 -13.23
N VAL A 183 4.05 3.80 -12.91
CA VAL A 183 2.63 3.95 -13.27
C VAL A 183 2.41 3.80 -14.77
N PHE A 184 3.25 4.46 -15.57
CA PHE A 184 3.13 4.39 -17.02
C PHE A 184 3.33 2.96 -17.53
N THR A 185 4.35 2.27 -17.01
CA THR A 185 4.64 0.88 -17.35
C THR A 185 3.48 -0.04 -16.99
N HIS A 186 2.97 0.04 -15.76
CA HIS A 186 1.81 -0.75 -15.32
C HIS A 186 0.57 -0.49 -16.19
N ALA A 187 0.33 0.76 -16.57
CA ALA A 187 -0.81 1.11 -17.42
C ALA A 187 -0.68 0.53 -18.83
N VAL A 188 0.53 0.58 -19.43
CA VAL A 188 0.78 -0.03 -20.73
C VAL A 188 0.67 -1.55 -20.65
N GLU A 189 1.26 -2.19 -19.64
CA GLU A 189 1.15 -3.63 -19.42
C GLU A 189 -0.30 -4.10 -19.24
N ALA A 190 -1.09 -3.36 -18.47
CA ALA A 190 -2.51 -3.65 -18.30
C ALA A 190 -3.26 -3.56 -19.64
N PHE A 191 -2.98 -2.53 -20.45
CA PHE A 191 -3.62 -2.29 -21.71
C PHE A 191 -3.31 -3.33 -22.78
N VAL A 192 -2.08 -3.90 -22.76
CA VAL A 192 -1.67 -4.97 -23.71
C VAL A 192 -1.84 -6.38 -23.14
N SER A 193 -2.30 -6.52 -21.92
CA SER A 193 -2.49 -7.81 -21.24
C SER A 193 -3.52 -8.69 -21.96
N THR A 194 -3.30 -9.98 -21.98
CA THR A 194 -4.29 -10.96 -22.47
C THR A 194 -5.53 -11.07 -21.55
N GLY A 195 -5.42 -10.62 -20.30
CA GLY A 195 -6.52 -10.56 -19.31
C GLY A 195 -7.25 -9.22 -19.25
N ARG A 196 -6.96 -8.31 -20.21
CA ARG A 196 -7.59 -6.98 -20.27
C ARG A 196 -9.10 -7.06 -20.50
N ASN A 197 -9.81 -6.04 -20.04
CA ASN A 197 -11.22 -5.81 -20.30
C ASN A 197 -11.50 -4.32 -20.34
N ASP A 198 -12.73 -3.91 -20.71
CA ASP A 198 -13.11 -2.50 -20.87
C ASP A 198 -12.85 -1.65 -19.60
N PHE A 199 -13.00 -2.22 -18.39
CA PHE A 199 -12.73 -1.51 -17.14
C PHE A 199 -11.23 -1.30 -16.91
N SER A 200 -10.42 -2.34 -17.11
CA SER A 200 -8.96 -2.21 -17.00
C SER A 200 -8.40 -1.27 -18.05
N ASP A 201 -8.92 -1.32 -19.29
CA ASP A 201 -8.52 -0.44 -20.37
C ASP A 201 -8.85 1.02 -20.06
N ALA A 202 -10.03 1.32 -19.52
CA ALA A 202 -10.42 2.66 -19.11
C ALA A 202 -9.50 3.22 -18.00
N CYS A 203 -9.11 2.39 -17.02
CA CYS A 203 -8.17 2.77 -15.99
C CYS A 203 -6.76 3.03 -16.56
N ALA A 204 -6.28 2.13 -17.43
CA ALA A 204 -4.98 2.22 -18.08
C ALA A 204 -4.87 3.48 -18.96
N GLU A 205 -5.87 3.74 -19.82
CA GLU A 205 -5.91 4.96 -20.63
C GLU A 205 -5.90 6.23 -19.77
N LYS A 206 -6.66 6.23 -18.68
CA LYS A 206 -6.71 7.38 -17.78
C LYS A 206 -5.36 7.60 -17.12
N ALA A 207 -4.70 6.53 -16.64
CA ALA A 207 -3.39 6.60 -16.02
C ALA A 207 -2.33 7.15 -17.00
N ILE A 208 -2.28 6.61 -18.25
CA ILE A 208 -1.37 7.10 -19.29
C ILE A 208 -1.56 8.60 -19.55
N LYS A 209 -2.81 9.03 -19.68
CA LYS A 209 -3.14 10.45 -19.91
C LYS A 209 -2.69 11.35 -18.74
N LEU A 210 -2.91 10.91 -17.51
CA LEU A 210 -2.51 11.66 -16.32
C LEU A 210 -0.98 11.75 -16.18
N VAL A 211 -0.27 10.63 -16.34
CA VAL A 211 1.21 10.61 -16.29
C VAL A 211 1.79 11.53 -17.37
N ASN A 212 1.33 11.40 -18.61
CA ASN A 212 1.82 12.24 -19.70
C ASN A 212 1.57 13.74 -19.46
N HIS A 213 0.48 14.08 -18.79
CA HIS A 213 0.13 15.49 -18.55
C HIS A 213 0.84 16.08 -17.33
N TYR A 214 0.97 15.32 -16.23
CA TYR A 214 1.35 15.88 -14.94
C TYR A 214 2.75 15.47 -14.47
N LEU A 215 3.32 14.34 -14.91
CA LEU A 215 4.58 13.83 -14.35
C LEU A 215 5.72 14.84 -14.42
N MET A 216 5.88 15.52 -15.58
CA MET A 216 6.94 16.50 -15.75
C MET A 216 6.71 17.76 -14.88
N ALA A 217 5.46 18.14 -14.65
CA ALA A 217 5.11 19.26 -13.78
C ALA A 217 5.41 18.89 -12.31
N ALA A 218 4.99 17.74 -11.86
CA ALA A 218 5.27 17.22 -10.51
C ALA A 218 6.77 17.06 -10.24
N TYR A 219 7.54 16.58 -11.22
CA TYR A 219 9.00 16.48 -11.12
C TYR A 219 9.67 17.84 -10.95
N LYS A 220 9.24 18.86 -11.72
CA LYS A 220 9.80 20.21 -11.68
C LYS A 220 9.35 21.03 -10.49
N ASN A 221 8.16 20.80 -10.00
CA ASN A 221 7.55 21.53 -8.91
C ASN A 221 6.85 20.59 -7.92
N PRO A 222 7.62 19.92 -7.04
CA PRO A 222 7.09 18.91 -6.11
C PRO A 222 6.10 19.47 -5.07
N ASN A 223 6.03 20.80 -4.92
CA ASN A 223 5.09 21.44 -3.99
C ASN A 223 3.74 21.83 -4.63
N ASP A 224 3.53 21.49 -5.89
CA ASP A 224 2.26 21.73 -6.55
C ASP A 224 1.26 20.59 -6.24
N ALA A 225 0.24 20.90 -5.47
CA ALA A 225 -0.79 19.95 -5.07
C ALA A 225 -1.88 19.72 -6.13
N LYS A 226 -1.79 20.37 -7.30
CA LYS A 226 -2.73 20.20 -8.41
C LYS A 226 -2.30 19.08 -9.34
#